data_460c16a6cd29f49a0c79b20a3d5342a8
#
_entry.id   460c16a6cd29f49a0c79b20a3d5342a8
#
_cell.length_a   1.000
_cell.length_b   1.000
_cell.length_c   1.000
_cell.angle_alpha   90.00
_cell.angle_beta   90.00
_cell.angle_gamma   90.00
#
_symmetry.space_group_name_H-M   'P 1'
#
loop_
_entity.id
_entity.type
_entity.pdbx_description
1 polymer ?
#
loop_
_entity_poly.entity_id
_entity_poly.type
_entity_poly.pdbx_seq_one_letter_code
_entity_poly.pdbx_strand_id
1 'polypeptide(L)'
;LTTNLVVADSERTEKTICLAVTPALKAYGIGGRARLFEVVQRVNEINADRRRKAPGGKFTGASSDKKELEAHPELELEFITAKPRMALYKKISVEIYNIYLKYIAPEDIYPYSVDEVFIDATHYLDTYKMSAREFAGAMIADVLKETGITATAGIGTNMYLCKIAMDIMAKHIEPDKNGVRIAELDEMSYRRLLWQHRPLTDFWRVGQGYAKKLEANALYTMGDIARCSLENEEMLYRLFGVNAELLIDHAWGYEPCTIAEIKAYKPENSSTSSGQVLQSPYPYEKALIVIKEMAELSTLDLVEKGLVTDQLVLDIVYDVENLKYGGKYGGEIVSDRYGRLAPKPAHGTANLGRYSSST
;
A
#
# COMPACT_ATOMS: atom_id res chain seq x y z
N LEU A 1 0.67 -21.68 5.42
CA LEU A 1 -0.08 -20.52 4.87
C LEU A 1 -1.59 -20.65 5.07
N THR A 2 -2.04 -21.58 5.93
CA THR A 2 -3.46 -21.82 6.22
C THR A 2 -3.98 -21.00 7.41
N THR A 3 -3.08 -20.42 8.21
CA THR A 3 -3.44 -19.65 9.40
C THR A 3 -4.07 -18.31 9.04
N ASN A 4 -5.22 -18.01 9.62
CA ASN A 4 -5.87 -16.70 9.57
C ASN A 4 -5.14 -15.74 10.54
N LEU A 5 -4.38 -14.79 10.00
CA LEU A 5 -3.57 -13.88 10.80
C LEU A 5 -3.49 -12.49 10.16
N VAL A 6 -3.47 -11.48 11.02
CA VAL A 6 -3.12 -10.11 10.66
C VAL A 6 -1.92 -9.63 11.47
N VAL A 7 -1.14 -8.73 10.89
CA VAL A 7 -0.09 -8.00 11.62
C VAL A 7 -0.62 -6.60 11.92
N ALA A 8 -0.94 -6.35 13.17
CA ALA A 8 -1.49 -5.08 13.62
C ALA A 8 -1.12 -4.81 15.09
N ASP A 9 -1.01 -3.53 15.44
CA ASP A 9 -0.80 -3.11 16.84
C ASP A 9 -2.15 -2.92 17.52
N SER A 10 -2.67 -3.99 18.13
CA SER A 10 -3.94 -3.99 18.84
C SER A 10 -3.93 -3.17 20.14
N GLU A 11 -2.75 -2.84 20.67
CA GLU A 11 -2.62 -2.02 21.89
C GLU A 11 -2.87 -0.54 21.61
N ARG A 12 -2.76 -0.10 20.35
CA ARG A 12 -3.05 1.29 19.98
C ARG A 12 -4.56 1.56 19.92
N THR A 13 -5.25 0.94 18.97
CA THR A 13 -6.69 1.13 18.74
C THR A 13 -7.17 0.19 17.63
N GLU A 14 -8.45 -0.18 17.62
CA GLU A 14 -9.06 -0.93 16.52
C GLU A 14 -9.05 -0.18 15.16
N LYS A 15 -8.80 1.14 15.19
CA LYS A 15 -8.63 1.95 13.96
C LYS A 15 -7.25 1.76 13.31
N THR A 16 -6.33 0.99 13.95
CA THR A 16 -4.99 0.70 13.41
C THR A 16 -5.08 -0.01 12.05
N ILE A 17 -4.12 0.29 11.18
CA ILE A 17 -4.02 -0.38 9.87
C ILE A 17 -3.26 -1.70 10.04
N CYS A 18 -3.79 -2.78 9.49
CA CYS A 18 -3.07 -4.04 9.38
C CYS A 18 -1.92 -3.88 8.37
N LEU A 19 -0.70 -4.11 8.81
CA LEU A 19 0.48 -4.06 7.93
C LEU A 19 0.50 -5.26 6.97
N ALA A 20 -0.02 -6.40 7.41
CA ALA A 20 -0.15 -7.61 6.60
C ALA A 20 -1.41 -8.39 6.99
N VAL A 21 -1.94 -9.11 6.01
CA VAL A 21 -3.07 -10.05 6.15
C VAL A 21 -2.69 -11.32 5.40
N THR A 22 -2.83 -12.47 6.02
CA THR A 22 -2.46 -13.75 5.39
C THR A 22 -3.37 -14.10 4.20
N PRO A 23 -2.88 -14.88 3.23
CA PRO A 23 -3.70 -15.35 2.11
C PRO A 23 -4.96 -16.10 2.56
N ALA A 24 -4.87 -16.87 3.65
CA ALA A 24 -6.02 -17.56 4.24
C ALA A 24 -7.13 -16.58 4.61
N LEU A 25 -6.79 -15.49 5.28
CA LEU A 25 -7.75 -14.48 5.72
C LEU A 25 -8.21 -13.58 4.57
N LYS A 26 -7.34 -13.29 3.58
CA LYS A 26 -7.72 -12.57 2.36
C LYS A 26 -8.78 -13.31 1.54
N ALA A 27 -8.79 -14.64 1.56
CA ALA A 27 -9.80 -15.44 0.86
C ALA A 27 -11.24 -15.16 1.35
N TYR A 28 -11.40 -14.57 2.52
CA TYR A 28 -12.68 -14.11 3.04
C TYR A 28 -13.06 -12.68 2.62
N GLY A 29 -12.32 -12.08 1.68
CA GLY A 29 -12.59 -10.73 1.16
C GLY A 29 -12.01 -9.61 2.02
N ILE A 30 -11.04 -9.90 2.90
CA ILE A 30 -10.37 -8.90 3.75
C ILE A 30 -9.19 -8.31 2.98
N GLY A 31 -9.15 -6.99 2.82
CA GLY A 31 -8.10 -6.28 2.10
C GLY A 31 -6.73 -6.34 2.80
N GLY A 32 -5.65 -6.27 2.03
CA GLY A 32 -4.27 -6.36 2.54
C GLY A 32 -3.87 -5.25 3.53
N ARG A 33 -4.53 -4.10 3.49
CA ARG A 33 -4.32 -2.94 4.36
C ARG A 33 -5.61 -2.51 5.07
N ALA A 34 -6.49 -3.46 5.39
CA ALA A 34 -7.69 -3.22 6.15
C ALA A 34 -7.36 -2.63 7.54
N ARG A 35 -8.24 -1.83 8.09
CA ARG A 35 -8.17 -1.46 9.51
C ARG A 35 -8.62 -2.64 10.37
N LEU A 36 -8.10 -2.74 11.57
CA LEU A 36 -8.40 -3.89 12.44
C LEU A 36 -9.92 -4.05 12.70
N PHE A 37 -10.65 -2.94 12.88
CA PHE A 37 -12.10 -3.00 13.04
C PHE A 37 -12.84 -3.54 11.80
N GLU A 38 -12.33 -3.29 10.59
CA GLU A 38 -12.89 -3.83 9.35
C GLU A 38 -12.71 -5.34 9.28
N VAL A 39 -11.54 -5.83 9.75
CA VAL A 39 -11.28 -7.27 9.89
C VAL A 39 -12.26 -7.90 10.86
N VAL A 40 -12.41 -7.32 12.06
CA VAL A 40 -13.37 -7.80 13.10
C VAL A 40 -14.79 -7.82 12.55
N GLN A 41 -15.24 -6.74 11.91
CA GLN A 41 -16.57 -6.67 11.31
C GLN A 41 -16.78 -7.78 10.27
N ARG A 42 -15.80 -7.96 9.37
CA ARG A 42 -15.91 -8.98 8.32
C ARG A 42 -15.93 -10.40 8.89
N VAL A 43 -15.10 -10.68 9.90
CA VAL A 43 -15.10 -11.96 10.61
C VAL A 43 -16.44 -12.22 11.28
N ASN A 44 -17.07 -11.21 11.90
CA ASN A 44 -18.39 -11.35 12.50
C ASN A 44 -19.48 -11.66 11.46
N GLU A 45 -19.43 -11.04 10.27
CA GLU A 45 -20.33 -11.34 9.15
C GLU A 45 -20.19 -12.81 8.70
N ILE A 46 -18.95 -13.25 8.52
CA ILE A 46 -18.64 -14.63 8.13
C ILE A 46 -19.13 -15.60 9.20
N ASN A 47 -18.93 -15.31 10.47
CA ASN A 47 -19.38 -16.13 11.57
C ASN A 47 -20.90 -16.18 11.68
N ALA A 48 -21.60 -15.10 11.34
CA ALA A 48 -23.06 -15.12 11.23
C ALA A 48 -23.53 -16.10 10.15
N ASP A 49 -22.85 -16.14 9.00
CA ASP A 49 -23.13 -17.07 7.91
C ASP A 49 -22.77 -18.52 8.27
N ARG A 50 -21.60 -18.74 8.89
CA ARG A 50 -21.17 -20.06 9.37
C ARG A 50 -22.12 -20.62 10.41
N ARG A 51 -22.58 -19.81 11.37
CA ARG A 51 -23.53 -20.21 12.40
C ARG A 51 -24.84 -20.73 11.82
N ARG A 52 -25.34 -20.12 10.72
CA ARG A 52 -26.54 -20.61 10.02
C ARG A 52 -26.35 -22.01 9.41
N LYS A 53 -25.10 -22.35 9.06
CA LYS A 53 -24.74 -23.65 8.46
C LYS A 53 -24.33 -24.69 9.51
N ALA A 54 -23.99 -24.26 10.71
CA ALA A 54 -23.56 -25.16 11.80
C ALA A 54 -24.75 -26.03 12.31
N PRO A 55 -24.49 -27.30 12.68
CA PRO A 55 -25.51 -28.17 13.26
C PRO A 55 -26.15 -27.52 14.49
N GLY A 56 -27.51 -27.41 14.49
CA GLY A 56 -28.24 -26.76 15.57
C GLY A 56 -28.00 -25.26 15.72
N GLY A 57 -27.36 -24.60 14.76
CA GLY A 57 -27.11 -23.17 14.78
C GLY A 57 -26.11 -22.70 15.84
N LYS A 58 -25.27 -23.61 16.34
CA LYS A 58 -24.31 -23.33 17.43
C LYS A 58 -22.92 -23.80 17.04
N PHE A 59 -21.91 -23.02 17.42
CA PHE A 59 -20.52 -23.44 17.31
C PHE A 59 -20.15 -24.41 18.44
N THR A 60 -19.29 -25.38 18.13
CA THR A 60 -18.74 -26.35 19.07
C THR A 60 -17.32 -26.00 19.51
N GLY A 61 -16.70 -25.03 18.84
CA GLY A 61 -15.35 -24.54 19.09
C GLY A 61 -15.00 -23.42 18.11
N ALA A 62 -13.73 -23.07 18.04
CA ALA A 62 -13.20 -22.04 17.13
C ALA A 62 -11.85 -22.48 16.55
N SER A 63 -11.50 -21.99 15.38
CA SER A 63 -10.20 -22.24 14.76
C SER A 63 -9.70 -21.03 13.95
N SER A 64 -8.38 -20.87 13.94
CA SER A 64 -7.68 -19.94 13.07
C SER A 64 -7.05 -20.63 11.84
N ASP A 65 -7.24 -21.94 11.66
CA ASP A 65 -6.74 -22.65 10.48
C ASP A 65 -7.84 -22.81 9.43
N LYS A 66 -7.55 -22.33 8.21
CA LYS A 66 -8.49 -22.35 7.09
C LYS A 66 -8.92 -23.78 6.72
N LYS A 67 -7.99 -24.74 6.72
CA LYS A 67 -8.31 -26.13 6.33
C LYS A 67 -9.23 -26.78 7.36
N GLU A 68 -8.98 -26.52 8.64
CA GLU A 68 -9.83 -27.01 9.72
C GLU A 68 -11.24 -26.40 9.63
N LEU A 69 -11.32 -25.10 9.35
CA LEU A 69 -12.59 -24.41 9.14
C LEU A 69 -13.36 -24.89 7.91
N GLU A 70 -12.66 -25.35 6.85
CA GLU A 70 -13.29 -25.94 5.66
C GLU A 70 -13.83 -27.34 5.95
N ALA A 71 -13.11 -28.11 6.77
CA ALA A 71 -13.53 -29.47 7.16
C ALA A 71 -14.63 -29.48 8.23
N HIS A 72 -14.71 -28.44 9.06
CA HIS A 72 -15.57 -28.36 10.24
C HIS A 72 -16.44 -27.09 10.23
N PRO A 73 -17.63 -27.12 9.59
CA PRO A 73 -18.54 -25.97 9.53
C PRO A 73 -19.08 -25.52 10.89
N GLU A 74 -19.02 -26.39 11.90
CA GLU A 74 -19.40 -26.12 13.30
C GLU A 74 -18.36 -25.31 14.09
N LEU A 75 -17.19 -24.98 13.51
CA LEU A 75 -16.19 -24.15 14.17
C LEU A 75 -16.38 -22.67 13.83
N GLU A 76 -16.22 -21.82 14.81
CA GLU A 76 -16.14 -20.37 14.65
C GLU A 76 -14.80 -19.95 14.00
N LEU A 77 -14.85 -19.01 13.05
CA LEU A 77 -13.67 -18.41 12.47
C LEU A 77 -13.03 -17.46 13.49
N GLU A 78 -11.79 -17.76 13.88
CA GLU A 78 -10.92 -16.85 14.61
C GLU A 78 -9.73 -16.42 13.77
N PHE A 79 -9.06 -15.35 14.19
CA PHE A 79 -7.79 -14.92 13.60
C PHE A 79 -6.80 -14.46 14.67
N ILE A 80 -5.52 -14.58 14.35
CA ILE A 80 -4.42 -14.18 15.23
C ILE A 80 -4.04 -12.74 14.86
N THR A 81 -3.89 -11.88 15.88
CA THR A 81 -3.30 -10.55 15.73
C THR A 81 -1.86 -10.57 16.24
N ALA A 82 -0.90 -10.49 15.30
CA ALA A 82 0.52 -10.44 15.62
C ALA A 82 1.01 -8.99 15.71
N LYS A 83 1.81 -8.68 16.73
CA LYS A 83 2.42 -7.35 16.88
C LYS A 83 3.44 -7.08 15.77
N PRO A 84 3.47 -5.85 15.20
CA PRO A 84 4.49 -5.44 14.25
C PRO A 84 5.90 -5.47 14.84
N ARG A 85 6.87 -5.96 14.07
CA ARG A 85 8.29 -6.01 14.44
C ARG A 85 9.14 -5.34 13.38
N MET A 86 8.99 -4.00 13.22
CA MET A 86 9.61 -3.24 12.12
C MET A 86 11.13 -3.39 12.04
N ALA A 87 11.82 -3.44 13.17
CA ALA A 87 13.28 -3.67 13.18
C ALA A 87 13.65 -5.02 12.55
N LEU A 88 12.88 -6.09 12.85
CA LEU A 88 13.08 -7.39 12.24
C LEU A 88 12.79 -7.35 10.73
N TYR A 89 11.70 -6.68 10.31
CA TYR A 89 11.36 -6.61 8.89
C TYR A 89 12.43 -5.88 8.09
N LYS A 90 12.96 -4.76 8.62
CA LYS A 90 14.10 -4.05 8.00
C LYS A 90 15.34 -4.94 7.92
N LYS A 91 15.65 -5.69 8.97
CA LYS A 91 16.80 -6.60 8.98
C LYS A 91 16.67 -7.65 7.88
N ILE A 92 15.54 -8.34 7.79
CA ILE A 92 15.29 -9.35 6.75
C ILE A 92 15.28 -8.73 5.35
N SER A 93 14.73 -7.53 5.19
CA SER A 93 14.76 -6.78 3.92
C SER A 93 16.21 -6.55 3.45
N VAL A 94 17.11 -6.14 4.36
CA VAL A 94 18.54 -5.96 4.05
C VAL A 94 19.22 -7.29 3.72
N GLU A 95 18.89 -8.37 4.41
CA GLU A 95 19.39 -9.72 4.10
C GLU A 95 18.98 -10.14 2.68
N ILE A 96 17.73 -9.95 2.31
CA ILE A 96 17.23 -10.23 0.95
C ILE A 96 17.91 -9.33 -0.09
N TYR A 97 18.08 -8.04 0.20
CA TYR A 97 18.81 -7.13 -0.68
C TYR A 97 20.26 -7.61 -0.93
N ASN A 98 20.94 -8.08 0.10
CA ASN A 98 22.29 -8.64 -0.01
C ASN A 98 22.32 -9.94 -0.85
N ILE A 99 21.24 -10.70 -0.89
CA ILE A 99 21.14 -11.86 -1.81
C ILE A 99 21.08 -11.37 -3.26
N TYR A 100 20.29 -10.34 -3.56
CA TYR A 100 20.24 -9.77 -4.90
C TYR A 100 21.59 -9.19 -5.36
N LEU A 101 22.39 -8.64 -4.44
CA LEU A 101 23.74 -8.15 -4.75
C LEU A 101 24.72 -9.24 -5.20
N LYS A 102 24.41 -10.51 -5.06
CA LYS A 102 25.20 -11.61 -5.63
C LYS A 102 25.06 -11.69 -7.16
N TYR A 103 23.99 -11.14 -7.69
CA TYR A 103 23.59 -11.22 -9.10
C TYR A 103 23.70 -9.89 -9.82
N ILE A 104 23.41 -8.79 -9.14
CA ILE A 104 23.21 -7.46 -9.71
C ILE A 104 24.06 -6.45 -8.93
N ALA A 105 24.67 -5.52 -9.64
CA ALA A 105 25.39 -4.40 -9.03
C ALA A 105 24.41 -3.43 -8.31
N PRO A 106 24.85 -2.77 -7.23
CA PRO A 106 23.99 -1.85 -6.47
C PRO A 106 23.40 -0.74 -7.33
N GLU A 107 24.08 -0.32 -8.39
CA GLU A 107 23.68 0.74 -9.32
C GLU A 107 22.36 0.40 -10.03
N ASP A 108 22.13 -0.89 -10.30
CA ASP A 108 21.00 -1.40 -11.07
C ASP A 108 19.87 -1.95 -10.20
N ILE A 109 19.96 -1.75 -8.88
CA ILE A 109 18.89 -2.08 -7.92
C ILE A 109 18.34 -0.81 -7.26
N TYR A 110 17.02 -0.65 -7.24
CA TYR A 110 16.33 0.40 -6.51
C TYR A 110 15.36 -0.19 -5.49
N PRO A 111 15.65 -0.11 -4.17
CA PRO A 111 14.71 -0.48 -3.12
C PRO A 111 13.51 0.47 -3.12
N TYR A 112 12.38 0.00 -3.59
CA TYR A 112 11.15 0.78 -3.68
C TYR A 112 10.43 0.87 -2.34
N SER A 113 10.45 -0.23 -1.58
CA SER A 113 9.89 -0.32 -0.23
C SER A 113 10.68 -1.31 0.63
N VAL A 114 10.20 -1.60 1.85
CA VAL A 114 10.81 -2.59 2.73
C VAL A 114 10.74 -4.03 2.17
N ASP A 115 9.85 -4.28 1.23
CA ASP A 115 9.54 -5.61 0.67
C ASP A 115 9.53 -5.67 -0.86
N GLU A 116 9.86 -4.56 -1.53
CA GLU A 116 9.87 -4.49 -2.99
C GLU A 116 11.14 -3.79 -3.52
N VAL A 117 11.70 -4.35 -4.58
CA VAL A 117 12.82 -3.76 -5.32
C VAL A 117 12.54 -3.74 -6.81
N PHE A 118 13.04 -2.71 -7.50
CA PHE A 118 13.21 -2.72 -8.95
C PHE A 118 14.64 -3.11 -9.29
N ILE A 119 14.81 -3.92 -10.33
CA ILE A 119 16.11 -4.39 -10.81
C ILE A 119 16.14 -4.20 -12.32
N ASP A 120 17.17 -3.50 -12.81
CA ASP A 120 17.49 -3.49 -14.24
C ASP A 120 18.39 -4.67 -14.55
N ALA A 121 17.79 -5.69 -15.17
CA ALA A 121 18.48 -6.93 -15.51
C ALA A 121 19.08 -6.91 -16.95
N THR A 122 18.88 -5.85 -17.72
CA THR A 122 19.15 -5.79 -19.16
C THR A 122 20.57 -6.30 -19.52
N HIS A 123 21.59 -5.80 -18.85
CA HIS A 123 22.98 -6.15 -19.15
C HIS A 123 23.44 -7.47 -18.53
N TYR A 124 22.64 -8.07 -17.66
CA TYR A 124 22.99 -9.29 -16.93
C TYR A 124 22.52 -10.56 -17.65
N LEU A 125 21.44 -10.47 -18.43
CA LEU A 125 20.84 -11.63 -19.09
C LEU A 125 21.84 -12.31 -20.04
N ASP A 126 22.58 -11.53 -20.83
CA ASP A 126 23.60 -12.05 -21.73
C ASP A 126 24.79 -12.64 -20.96
N THR A 127 25.19 -12.01 -19.85
CA THR A 127 26.29 -12.48 -19.00
C THR A 127 25.97 -13.82 -18.38
N TYR A 128 24.79 -13.98 -17.82
CA TYR A 128 24.34 -15.21 -17.20
C TYR A 128 23.78 -16.24 -18.20
N LYS A 129 23.59 -15.85 -19.48
CA LYS A 129 22.96 -16.67 -20.53
C LYS A 129 21.60 -17.22 -20.10
N MET A 130 20.80 -16.38 -19.48
CA MET A 130 19.48 -16.68 -18.95
C MET A 130 18.43 -15.76 -19.57
N SER A 131 17.21 -16.25 -19.75
CA SER A 131 16.06 -15.39 -19.96
C SER A 131 15.73 -14.60 -18.67
N ALA A 132 15.00 -13.50 -18.81
CA ALA A 132 14.58 -12.69 -17.67
C ALA A 132 13.82 -13.52 -16.62
N ARG A 133 12.99 -14.48 -17.08
CA ARG A 133 12.24 -15.40 -16.21
C ARG A 133 13.15 -16.35 -15.44
N GLU A 134 14.13 -16.95 -16.11
CA GLU A 134 15.10 -17.83 -15.46
C GLU A 134 15.94 -17.08 -14.44
N PHE A 135 16.37 -15.86 -14.80
CA PHE A 135 17.17 -15.01 -13.93
C PHE A 135 16.38 -14.57 -12.67
N ALA A 136 15.16 -14.08 -12.84
CA ALA A 136 14.28 -13.77 -11.71
C ALA A 136 14.00 -15.00 -10.84
N GLY A 137 13.75 -16.16 -11.48
CA GLY A 137 13.53 -17.43 -10.78
C GLY A 137 14.73 -17.88 -9.94
N ALA A 138 15.97 -17.70 -10.45
CA ALA A 138 17.20 -18.01 -9.73
C ALA A 138 17.36 -17.15 -8.48
N MET A 139 17.14 -15.84 -8.59
CA MET A 139 17.18 -14.92 -7.45
C MET A 139 16.12 -15.27 -6.38
N ILE A 140 14.89 -15.55 -6.81
CA ILE A 140 13.81 -15.94 -5.88
C ILE A 140 14.12 -17.27 -5.20
N ALA A 141 14.69 -18.24 -5.91
CA ALA A 141 15.09 -19.52 -5.33
C ALA A 141 16.17 -19.36 -4.25
N ASP A 142 17.14 -18.47 -4.47
CA ASP A 142 18.16 -18.17 -3.47
C ASP A 142 17.56 -17.47 -2.23
N VAL A 143 16.66 -16.50 -2.43
CA VAL A 143 15.93 -15.87 -1.32
C VAL A 143 15.17 -16.91 -0.51
N LEU A 144 14.43 -17.81 -1.17
CA LEU A 144 13.71 -18.88 -0.50
C LEU A 144 14.65 -19.81 0.29
N LYS A 145 15.77 -20.19 -0.32
CA LYS A 145 16.77 -21.08 0.30
C LYS A 145 17.40 -20.47 1.55
N GLU A 146 17.74 -19.19 1.51
CA GLU A 146 18.47 -18.53 2.60
C GLU A 146 17.55 -17.99 3.70
N THR A 147 16.34 -17.55 3.35
CA THR A 147 15.42 -16.87 4.29
C THR A 147 14.15 -17.67 4.59
N GLY A 148 13.82 -18.68 3.80
CA GLY A 148 12.53 -19.37 3.85
C GLY A 148 11.34 -18.53 3.35
N ILE A 149 11.59 -17.37 2.76
CA ILE A 149 10.56 -16.44 2.26
C ILE A 149 10.44 -16.58 0.74
N THR A 150 9.21 -16.76 0.26
CA THR A 150 8.92 -16.76 -1.17
C THR A 150 8.75 -15.32 -1.66
N ALA A 151 9.08 -15.07 -2.94
CA ALA A 151 8.85 -13.80 -3.60
C ALA A 151 8.02 -13.98 -4.88
N THR A 152 7.43 -12.88 -5.34
CA THR A 152 6.70 -12.79 -6.61
C THR A 152 7.43 -11.76 -7.49
N ALA A 153 7.57 -12.04 -8.78
CA ALA A 153 8.20 -11.10 -9.71
C ALA A 153 7.25 -10.70 -10.84
N GLY A 154 7.37 -9.43 -11.22
CA GLY A 154 6.89 -8.92 -12.50
C GLY A 154 8.08 -8.60 -13.39
N ILE A 155 8.03 -8.97 -14.64
CA ILE A 155 9.02 -8.68 -15.67
C ILE A 155 8.36 -7.75 -16.68
N GLY A 156 9.06 -6.68 -17.05
CA GLY A 156 8.56 -5.71 -18.03
C GLY A 156 9.69 -5.02 -18.76
N THR A 157 9.39 -4.42 -19.89
CA THR A 157 10.32 -3.61 -20.69
C THR A 157 10.65 -2.27 -20.05
N ASN A 158 9.91 -1.89 -19.00
CA ASN A 158 10.12 -0.69 -18.18
C ASN A 158 9.60 -0.90 -16.76
N MET A 159 9.86 0.06 -15.86
CA MET A 159 9.48 -0.06 -14.45
C MET A 159 7.96 -0.11 -14.22
N TYR A 160 7.18 0.59 -15.04
CA TYR A 160 5.73 0.54 -14.93
C TYR A 160 5.21 -0.86 -15.27
N LEU A 161 5.61 -1.41 -16.41
CA LEU A 161 5.14 -2.72 -16.87
C LEU A 161 5.55 -3.86 -15.94
N CYS A 162 6.78 -3.84 -15.39
CA CYS A 162 7.16 -4.85 -14.41
C CYS A 162 6.35 -4.75 -13.12
N LYS A 163 6.03 -3.53 -12.65
CA LYS A 163 5.18 -3.33 -11.48
C LYS A 163 3.74 -3.82 -11.74
N ILE A 164 3.17 -3.52 -12.91
CA ILE A 164 1.83 -3.97 -13.30
C ILE A 164 1.80 -5.49 -13.50
N ALA A 165 2.82 -6.08 -14.13
CA ALA A 165 2.93 -7.52 -14.24
C ALA A 165 2.93 -8.21 -12.86
N MET A 166 3.65 -7.65 -11.89
CA MET A 166 3.69 -8.17 -10.53
C MET A 166 2.34 -8.01 -9.81
N ASP A 167 1.76 -6.80 -9.81
CA ASP A 167 0.62 -6.49 -8.95
C ASP A 167 -0.70 -7.03 -9.50
N ILE A 168 -0.92 -6.97 -10.82
CA ILE A 168 -2.19 -7.38 -11.43
C ILE A 168 -2.14 -8.83 -11.90
N MET A 169 -1.02 -9.29 -12.44
CA MET A 169 -0.96 -10.63 -13.04
C MET A 169 -0.32 -11.67 -12.12
N ALA A 170 0.92 -11.47 -11.69
CA ALA A 170 1.67 -12.51 -10.97
C ALA A 170 1.02 -12.94 -9.65
N LYS A 171 0.36 -12.01 -8.95
CA LYS A 171 -0.36 -12.31 -7.70
C LYS A 171 -1.58 -13.21 -7.88
N HIS A 172 -2.10 -13.32 -9.10
CA HIS A 172 -3.32 -14.08 -9.43
C HIS A 172 -3.09 -15.36 -10.24
N ILE A 173 -1.85 -15.63 -10.66
CA ILE A 173 -1.51 -16.89 -11.32
C ILE A 173 -1.16 -17.97 -10.30
N GLU A 174 -1.36 -19.23 -10.68
CA GLU A 174 -0.94 -20.36 -9.86
C GLU A 174 0.59 -20.36 -9.70
N PRO A 175 1.09 -20.64 -8.47
CA PRO A 175 2.51 -20.74 -8.25
C PRO A 175 3.09 -21.98 -8.99
N ASP A 176 4.33 -21.89 -9.39
CA ASP A 176 5.07 -23.06 -9.87
C ASP A 176 5.31 -24.07 -8.73
N LYS A 177 5.99 -25.20 -9.07
CA LYS A 177 6.33 -26.26 -8.10
C LYS A 177 7.13 -25.79 -6.89
N ASN A 178 7.79 -24.62 -6.98
CA ASN A 178 8.58 -23.99 -5.91
C ASN A 178 7.81 -22.90 -5.17
N GLY A 179 6.54 -22.67 -5.50
CA GLY A 179 5.73 -21.60 -4.93
C GLY A 179 5.98 -20.23 -5.54
N VAL A 180 6.73 -20.15 -6.64
CA VAL A 180 7.11 -18.89 -7.31
C VAL A 180 6.04 -18.47 -8.32
N ARG A 181 5.74 -17.18 -8.35
CA ARG A 181 4.84 -16.54 -9.31
C ARG A 181 5.59 -15.48 -10.09
N ILE A 182 5.67 -15.62 -11.39
CA ILE A 182 6.32 -14.66 -12.29
C ILE A 182 5.39 -14.36 -13.45
N ALA A 183 5.11 -13.08 -13.68
CA ALA A 183 4.39 -12.61 -14.86
C ALA A 183 5.26 -11.66 -15.69
N GLU A 184 4.97 -11.58 -16.99
CA GLU A 184 5.73 -10.78 -17.94
C GLU A 184 4.78 -9.93 -18.77
N LEU A 185 5.16 -8.67 -19.00
CA LEU A 185 4.47 -7.72 -19.87
C LEU A 185 5.45 -6.94 -20.74
N ASP A 186 5.12 -6.82 -22.00
CA ASP A 186 5.57 -5.74 -22.88
C ASP A 186 4.39 -4.79 -23.17
N GLU A 187 4.63 -3.71 -23.90
CA GLU A 187 3.62 -2.69 -24.20
C GLU A 187 2.42 -3.28 -24.97
N MET A 188 2.68 -4.22 -25.87
CA MET A 188 1.61 -4.81 -26.68
C MET A 188 0.77 -5.83 -25.90
N SER A 189 1.39 -6.66 -25.10
CA SER A 189 0.69 -7.60 -24.21
C SER A 189 -0.08 -6.86 -23.11
N TYR A 190 0.49 -5.78 -22.55
CA TYR A 190 -0.20 -4.90 -21.63
C TYR A 190 -1.49 -4.35 -22.22
N ARG A 191 -1.43 -3.74 -23.43
CA ARG A 191 -2.60 -3.19 -24.11
C ARG A 191 -3.64 -4.26 -24.40
N ARG A 192 -3.21 -5.43 -24.88
CA ARG A 192 -4.10 -6.54 -25.20
C ARG A 192 -4.79 -7.14 -23.98
N LEU A 193 -4.08 -7.29 -22.87
CA LEU A 193 -4.55 -8.03 -21.70
C LEU A 193 -5.18 -7.14 -20.62
N LEU A 194 -4.68 -5.89 -20.45
CA LEU A 194 -5.02 -5.07 -19.30
C LEU A 194 -5.71 -3.74 -19.63
N TRP A 195 -5.81 -3.34 -20.91
CA TRP A 195 -6.52 -2.10 -21.26
C TRP A 195 -7.99 -2.07 -20.81
N GLN A 196 -8.63 -3.23 -20.64
CA GLN A 196 -10.01 -3.35 -20.15
C GLN A 196 -10.10 -3.74 -18.66
N HIS A 197 -8.96 -3.87 -17.99
CA HIS A 197 -8.94 -4.25 -16.57
C HIS A 197 -9.58 -3.17 -15.70
N ARG A 198 -10.29 -3.61 -14.67
CA ARG A 198 -10.92 -2.78 -13.62
C ARG A 198 -10.71 -3.43 -12.26
N PRO A 199 -10.66 -2.63 -11.20
CA PRO A 199 -10.79 -1.16 -11.14
C PRO A 199 -9.48 -0.46 -11.54
N LEU A 200 -9.58 0.83 -11.89
CA LEU A 200 -8.41 1.68 -12.21
C LEU A 200 -7.41 1.77 -11.04
N THR A 201 -7.87 1.62 -9.81
CA THR A 201 -7.03 1.67 -8.60
C THR A 201 -6.08 0.48 -8.43
N ASP A 202 -6.18 -0.55 -9.27
CA ASP A 202 -5.20 -1.64 -9.30
C ASP A 202 -3.91 -1.24 -10.02
N PHE A 203 -4.00 -0.18 -10.86
CA PHE A 203 -2.84 0.31 -11.60
C PHE A 203 -1.97 1.22 -10.73
N TRP A 204 -0.68 0.98 -10.79
CA TRP A 204 0.31 1.78 -10.08
C TRP A 204 0.13 3.28 -10.37
N ARG A 205 0.19 4.11 -9.33
CA ARG A 205 -0.03 5.57 -9.33
C ARG A 205 -1.46 6.05 -9.59
N VAL A 206 -2.44 5.14 -9.77
CA VAL A 206 -3.85 5.53 -9.85
C VAL A 206 -4.52 5.31 -8.49
N GLY A 207 -4.58 6.36 -7.68
CA GLY A 207 -5.29 6.33 -6.40
C GLY A 207 -6.79 6.63 -6.53
N GLN A 208 -7.54 6.49 -5.43
CA GLN A 208 -8.99 6.75 -5.39
C GLN A 208 -9.39 8.13 -5.90
N GLY A 209 -8.56 9.17 -5.66
CA GLY A 209 -8.84 10.52 -6.14
C GLY A 209 -8.77 10.63 -7.66
N TYR A 210 -7.80 9.96 -8.28
CA TYR A 210 -7.68 9.86 -9.74
C TYR A 210 -8.83 9.07 -10.33
N ALA A 211 -9.09 7.87 -9.81
CA ALA A 211 -10.17 7.02 -10.28
C ALA A 211 -11.53 7.74 -10.25
N LYS A 212 -11.89 8.41 -9.15
CA LYS A 212 -13.12 9.20 -9.06
C LYS A 212 -13.24 10.30 -10.11
N LYS A 213 -12.14 11.04 -10.38
CA LYS A 213 -12.14 12.08 -11.41
C LYS A 213 -12.29 11.49 -12.81
N LEU A 214 -11.62 10.36 -13.09
CA LEU A 214 -11.71 9.66 -14.36
C LEU A 214 -13.12 9.11 -14.59
N GLU A 215 -13.67 8.39 -13.62
CA GLU A 215 -15.01 7.80 -13.67
C GLU A 215 -16.12 8.87 -13.84
N ALA A 216 -15.97 10.04 -13.21
CA ALA A 216 -16.87 11.17 -13.39
C ALA A 216 -16.85 11.74 -14.83
N ASN A 217 -15.82 11.42 -15.61
CA ASN A 217 -15.68 11.77 -17.02
C ASN A 217 -15.82 10.57 -17.96
N ALA A 218 -16.46 9.49 -17.49
CA ALA A 218 -16.71 8.25 -18.23
C ALA A 218 -15.44 7.52 -18.69
N LEU A 219 -14.31 7.71 -18.02
CA LEU A 219 -13.06 6.97 -18.24
C LEU A 219 -12.90 5.91 -17.15
N TYR A 220 -13.09 4.66 -17.48
CA TYR A 220 -13.15 3.54 -16.53
C TYR A 220 -11.96 2.59 -16.63
N THR A 221 -11.15 2.69 -17.68
CA THR A 221 -10.06 1.77 -18.00
C THR A 221 -8.84 2.52 -18.52
N MET A 222 -7.66 1.90 -18.45
CA MET A 222 -6.45 2.48 -19.06
C MET A 222 -6.60 2.63 -20.58
N GLY A 223 -7.32 1.75 -21.24
CA GLY A 223 -7.66 1.88 -22.64
C GLY A 223 -8.54 3.10 -22.95
N ASP A 224 -9.46 3.49 -22.05
CA ASP A 224 -10.24 4.72 -22.21
C ASP A 224 -9.35 5.96 -22.10
N ILE A 225 -8.40 5.97 -21.15
CA ILE A 225 -7.45 7.07 -20.97
C ILE A 225 -6.55 7.19 -22.19
N ALA A 226 -6.02 6.07 -22.71
CA ALA A 226 -5.18 6.06 -23.89
C ALA A 226 -5.94 6.58 -25.14
N ARG A 227 -7.20 6.22 -25.33
CA ARG A 227 -8.02 6.77 -26.42
C ARG A 227 -8.32 8.26 -26.20
N CYS A 228 -8.67 8.64 -24.97
CA CYS A 228 -8.91 10.04 -24.63
C CYS A 228 -7.68 10.92 -24.91
N SER A 229 -6.46 10.41 -24.71
CA SER A 229 -5.25 11.18 -25.03
C SER A 229 -5.11 11.50 -26.52
N LEU A 230 -5.71 10.72 -27.41
CA LEU A 230 -5.71 10.97 -28.84
C LEU A 230 -6.86 11.92 -29.28
N GLU A 231 -8.00 11.84 -28.60
CA GLU A 231 -9.22 12.53 -29.02
C GLU A 231 -9.42 13.86 -28.26
N ASN A 232 -9.03 13.93 -27.00
CA ASN A 232 -9.24 15.09 -26.12
C ASN A 232 -8.22 15.12 -24.97
N GLU A 233 -6.94 15.22 -25.31
CA GLU A 233 -5.84 15.27 -24.34
C GLU A 233 -5.98 16.43 -23.36
N GLU A 234 -6.48 17.60 -23.82
CA GLU A 234 -6.69 18.80 -22.99
C GLU A 234 -7.58 18.52 -21.77
N MET A 235 -8.55 17.59 -21.90
CA MET A 235 -9.39 17.19 -20.79
C MET A 235 -8.55 16.56 -19.67
N LEU A 236 -7.59 15.70 -20.01
CA LEU A 236 -6.70 15.05 -19.03
C LEU A 236 -5.81 16.08 -18.32
N TYR A 237 -5.23 17.02 -19.07
CA TYR A 237 -4.44 18.11 -18.48
C TYR A 237 -5.28 19.03 -17.57
N ARG A 238 -6.53 19.31 -17.93
CA ARG A 238 -7.44 20.08 -17.08
C ARG A 238 -7.76 19.37 -15.76
N LEU A 239 -7.87 18.03 -15.77
CA LEU A 239 -8.16 17.23 -14.59
C LEU A 239 -6.95 17.03 -13.67
N PHE A 240 -5.74 16.88 -14.25
CA PHE A 240 -4.56 16.39 -13.54
C PHE A 240 -3.34 17.31 -13.64
N GLY A 241 -3.42 18.40 -14.42
CA GLY A 241 -2.26 19.27 -14.68
C GLY A 241 -1.13 18.49 -15.34
N VAL A 242 0.11 18.82 -15.01
CA VAL A 242 1.31 18.15 -15.55
C VAL A 242 1.36 16.64 -15.25
N ASN A 243 0.65 16.18 -14.24
CA ASN A 243 0.58 14.75 -13.94
C ASN A 243 -0.23 13.95 -14.99
N ALA A 244 -0.90 14.64 -15.93
CA ALA A 244 -1.56 13.98 -17.06
C ALA A 244 -0.56 13.25 -17.95
N GLU A 245 0.65 13.79 -18.14
CA GLU A 245 1.69 13.16 -18.95
C GLU A 245 2.00 11.76 -18.45
N LEU A 246 2.33 11.63 -17.18
CA LEU A 246 2.61 10.32 -16.57
C LEU A 246 1.42 9.36 -16.67
N LEU A 247 0.19 9.86 -16.50
CA LEU A 247 -1.02 9.04 -16.61
C LEU A 247 -1.23 8.55 -18.05
N ILE A 248 -0.99 9.40 -19.04
CA ILE A 248 -1.08 9.07 -20.47
C ILE A 248 -0.01 8.03 -20.83
N ASP A 249 1.24 8.27 -20.47
CA ASP A 249 2.35 7.37 -20.70
C ASP A 249 2.04 5.98 -20.15
N HIS A 250 1.62 5.91 -18.89
CA HIS A 250 1.23 4.66 -18.24
C HIS A 250 0.03 4.00 -18.92
N ALA A 251 -0.94 4.77 -19.43
CA ALA A 251 -2.06 4.21 -20.17
C ALA A 251 -1.61 3.53 -21.48
N TRP A 252 -0.54 4.04 -22.10
CA TRP A 252 0.09 3.43 -23.26
C TRP A 252 1.09 2.32 -22.91
N GLY A 253 1.42 2.13 -21.64
CA GLY A 253 2.42 1.18 -21.16
C GLY A 253 3.86 1.69 -21.30
N TYR A 254 4.04 3.00 -21.35
CA TYR A 254 5.33 3.66 -21.47
C TYR A 254 5.78 4.22 -20.12
N GLU A 255 7.07 4.12 -19.81
CA GLU A 255 7.72 4.71 -18.64
C GLU A 255 9.19 4.97 -18.98
N PRO A 256 9.57 6.22 -19.22
CA PRO A 256 10.93 6.56 -19.60
C PRO A 256 11.91 6.58 -18.43
N CYS A 257 11.41 6.70 -17.19
CA CYS A 257 12.27 6.86 -16.02
C CYS A 257 13.11 5.61 -15.76
N THR A 258 14.40 5.81 -15.56
CA THR A 258 15.38 4.75 -15.27
C THR A 258 15.77 4.73 -13.79
N ILE A 259 16.36 3.62 -13.32
CA ILE A 259 16.92 3.52 -11.96
C ILE A 259 18.02 4.57 -11.74
N ALA A 260 18.84 4.85 -12.75
CA ALA A 260 19.90 5.85 -12.67
C ALA A 260 19.31 7.26 -12.44
N GLU A 261 18.23 7.63 -13.15
CA GLU A 261 17.56 8.92 -12.97
C GLU A 261 16.91 9.05 -11.60
N ILE A 262 16.25 7.98 -11.10
CA ILE A 262 15.72 7.97 -9.75
C ILE A 262 16.79 8.23 -8.70
N LYS A 263 17.95 7.58 -8.84
CA LYS A 263 19.10 7.74 -7.91
C LYS A 263 19.76 9.10 -8.01
N ALA A 264 19.76 9.69 -9.19
CA ALA A 264 20.31 11.03 -9.43
C ALA A 264 19.37 12.15 -8.98
N TYR A 265 18.06 11.86 -8.83
CA TYR A 265 17.06 12.86 -8.49
C TYR A 265 17.28 13.43 -7.08
N LYS A 266 17.36 14.76 -7.03
CA LYS A 266 17.40 15.51 -5.78
C LYS A 266 16.15 16.39 -5.70
N PRO A 267 15.24 16.13 -4.73
CA PRO A 267 14.07 16.96 -4.58
C PRO A 267 14.47 18.41 -4.19
N GLU A 268 13.83 19.39 -4.80
CA GLU A 268 14.02 20.81 -4.44
C GLU A 268 13.56 21.08 -3.00
N ASN A 269 12.47 20.43 -2.60
CA ASN A 269 11.91 20.54 -1.27
C ASN A 269 11.71 19.13 -0.69
N SER A 270 11.99 19.00 0.60
CA SER A 270 11.70 17.77 1.35
C SER A 270 10.85 18.11 2.57
N SER A 271 10.02 17.17 2.99
CA SER A 271 9.23 17.29 4.21
C SER A 271 9.38 16.04 5.07
N THR A 272 9.37 16.22 6.39
CA THR A 272 9.21 15.12 7.34
C THR A 272 7.87 15.26 8.02
N SER A 273 7.22 14.15 8.34
CA SER A 273 5.93 14.17 9.03
C SER A 273 5.84 13.10 10.08
N SER A 274 5.14 13.39 11.17
CA SER A 274 4.75 12.43 12.18
C SER A 274 3.23 12.49 12.37
N GLY A 275 2.63 11.38 12.79
CA GLY A 275 1.20 11.33 13.05
C GLY A 275 0.89 10.46 14.26
N GLN A 276 -0.07 10.88 15.08
CA GLN A 276 -0.53 10.12 16.23
C GLN A 276 -2.03 9.92 16.17
N VAL A 277 -2.46 8.67 16.29
CA VAL A 277 -3.87 8.31 16.45
C VAL A 277 -4.12 8.12 17.94
N LEU A 278 -4.99 8.94 18.52
CA LEU A 278 -5.30 8.91 19.93
C LEU A 278 -6.27 7.75 20.25
N GLN A 279 -6.18 7.17 21.43
CA GLN A 279 -7.05 6.08 21.90
C GLN A 279 -8.51 6.51 22.06
N SER A 280 -8.71 7.77 22.46
CA SER A 280 -10.03 8.40 22.62
C SER A 280 -9.97 9.87 22.18
N PRO A 281 -11.12 10.53 21.97
CA PRO A 281 -11.15 11.97 21.71
C PRO A 281 -10.53 12.73 22.89
N TYR A 282 -9.61 13.66 22.60
CA TYR A 282 -8.99 14.52 23.62
C TYR A 282 -9.57 15.93 23.59
N PRO A 283 -9.82 16.55 24.75
CA PRO A 283 -10.11 17.99 24.80
C PRO A 283 -8.86 18.81 24.43
N TYR A 284 -9.09 20.09 24.17
CA TYR A 284 -8.05 21.02 23.68
C TYR A 284 -6.76 20.97 24.48
N GLU A 285 -6.84 21.03 25.81
CA GLU A 285 -5.68 21.08 26.69
C GLU A 285 -4.78 19.84 26.57
N LYS A 286 -5.40 18.65 26.50
CA LYS A 286 -4.68 17.39 26.30
C LYS A 286 -4.11 17.28 24.89
N ALA A 287 -4.88 17.69 23.88
CA ALA A 287 -4.42 17.69 22.49
C ALA A 287 -3.23 18.62 22.30
N LEU A 288 -3.22 19.79 22.96
CA LEU A 288 -2.11 20.72 22.93
C LEU A 288 -0.80 20.14 23.52
N ILE A 289 -0.90 19.32 24.59
CA ILE A 289 0.27 18.62 25.14
C ILE A 289 0.84 17.64 24.13
N VAL A 290 -0.03 16.83 23.49
CA VAL A 290 0.39 15.88 22.46
C VAL A 290 1.09 16.60 21.29
N ILE A 291 0.54 17.73 20.83
CA ILE A 291 1.14 18.52 19.75
C ILE A 291 2.52 19.04 20.14
N LYS A 292 2.70 19.52 21.40
CA LYS A 292 3.99 19.97 21.89
C LYS A 292 5.01 18.83 21.91
N GLU A 293 4.65 17.66 22.42
CA GLU A 293 5.52 16.47 22.41
C GLU A 293 5.88 16.06 20.97
N MET A 294 4.92 16.08 20.06
CA MET A 294 5.17 15.78 18.64
C MET A 294 6.11 16.81 18.00
N ALA A 295 5.97 18.09 18.33
CA ALA A 295 6.86 19.15 17.85
C ALA A 295 8.29 18.97 18.37
N GLU A 296 8.46 18.66 19.65
CA GLU A 296 9.78 18.38 20.26
C GLU A 296 10.45 17.17 19.59
N LEU A 297 9.73 16.06 19.42
CA LEU A 297 10.26 14.87 18.76
C LEU A 297 10.64 15.15 17.31
N SER A 298 9.81 15.91 16.57
CA SER A 298 10.11 16.31 15.20
C SER A 298 11.33 17.21 15.11
N THR A 299 11.52 18.10 16.08
CA THR A 299 12.69 18.97 16.18
C THR A 299 13.96 18.16 16.45
N LEU A 300 13.91 17.18 17.35
CA LEU A 300 15.03 16.27 17.60
C LEU A 300 15.41 15.48 16.35
N ASP A 301 14.42 14.98 15.58
CA ASP A 301 14.65 14.29 14.30
C ASP A 301 15.32 15.21 13.27
N LEU A 302 14.94 16.48 13.19
CA LEU A 302 15.61 17.47 12.34
C LEU A 302 17.07 17.68 12.76
N VAL A 303 17.34 17.85 14.07
CA VAL A 303 18.69 18.01 14.59
C VAL A 303 19.55 16.78 14.30
N GLU A 304 19.03 15.57 14.54
CA GLU A 304 19.74 14.31 14.29
C GLU A 304 20.12 14.17 12.81
N LYS A 305 19.25 14.60 11.92
CA LYS A 305 19.46 14.56 10.46
C LYS A 305 20.25 15.75 9.92
N GLY A 306 20.60 16.75 10.74
CA GLY A 306 21.25 17.97 10.31
C GLY A 306 20.37 18.84 9.40
N LEU A 307 19.04 18.79 9.59
CA LEU A 307 18.05 19.51 8.79
C LEU A 307 17.46 20.70 9.53
N VAL A 308 16.96 21.65 8.76
CA VAL A 308 16.19 22.80 9.24
C VAL A 308 14.90 22.96 8.44
N THR A 309 13.91 23.61 9.01
CA THR A 309 12.66 23.96 8.34
C THR A 309 12.31 25.42 8.57
N ASP A 310 11.59 26.03 7.65
CA ASP A 310 10.98 27.36 7.77
C ASP A 310 9.45 27.28 7.81
N GLN A 311 8.87 26.06 7.68
CA GLN A 311 7.43 25.87 7.63
C GLN A 311 7.00 24.72 8.53
N LEU A 312 5.86 24.92 9.21
CA LEU A 312 5.15 23.91 9.99
C LEU A 312 3.73 23.74 9.42
N VAL A 313 3.30 22.50 9.33
CA VAL A 313 1.93 22.15 8.95
C VAL A 313 1.33 21.28 10.05
N LEU A 314 0.11 21.60 10.47
CA LEU A 314 -0.65 20.85 11.45
C LEU A 314 -2.00 20.45 10.90
N ASP A 315 -2.29 19.15 10.95
CA ASP A 315 -3.60 18.57 10.63
C ASP A 315 -4.22 17.96 11.89
N ILE A 316 -5.47 18.34 12.19
CA ILE A 316 -6.23 17.80 13.32
C ILE A 316 -7.51 17.17 12.81
N VAL A 317 -7.69 15.87 13.07
CA VAL A 317 -8.92 15.16 12.76
C VAL A 317 -9.80 15.11 13.99
N TYR A 318 -11.01 15.65 13.88
CA TYR A 318 -12.01 15.64 14.94
C TYR A 318 -12.77 14.33 14.98
N ASP A 319 -13.14 13.86 16.17
CA ASP A 319 -13.97 12.67 16.32
C ASP A 319 -15.42 12.92 15.87
N VAL A 320 -16.03 11.89 15.31
CA VAL A 320 -17.44 11.92 14.87
C VAL A 320 -18.42 12.13 16.03
N GLU A 321 -18.01 11.89 17.28
CA GLU A 321 -18.82 12.16 18.45
C GLU A 321 -19.18 13.63 18.57
N ASN A 322 -18.38 14.56 18.05
CA ASN A 322 -18.73 15.98 17.97
C ASN A 322 -20.06 16.25 17.27
N LEU A 323 -20.52 15.32 16.41
CA LEU A 323 -21.82 15.44 15.73
C LEU A 323 -22.98 14.86 16.57
N LYS A 324 -22.70 14.05 17.61
CA LYS A 324 -23.71 13.32 18.40
C LYS A 324 -24.18 14.10 19.63
N TYR A 325 -23.31 14.88 20.23
CA TYR A 325 -23.62 15.63 21.47
C TYR A 325 -24.43 16.89 21.12
N GLY A 326 -25.75 16.79 21.08
CA GLY A 326 -26.85 17.78 21.24
C GLY A 326 -26.60 19.28 21.01
N GLY A 327 -25.38 19.70 20.84
CA GLY A 327 -24.96 21.02 20.43
C GLY A 327 -24.85 21.09 18.91
N LYS A 328 -25.31 22.18 18.30
CA LYS A 328 -25.08 22.42 16.89
C LYS A 328 -23.57 22.49 16.65
N TYR A 329 -22.99 21.45 16.05
CA TYR A 329 -21.60 21.55 15.56
C TYR A 329 -21.51 22.73 14.60
N GLY A 330 -20.75 23.75 14.97
CA GLY A 330 -20.65 24.99 14.20
C GLY A 330 -19.65 24.94 13.02
N GLY A 331 -18.97 23.82 12.85
CA GLY A 331 -17.99 23.61 11.76
C GLY A 331 -18.58 22.94 10.53
N GLU A 332 -17.79 22.88 9.49
CA GLU A 332 -18.14 22.18 8.22
C GLU A 332 -18.17 20.66 8.45
N ILE A 333 -19.18 20.01 7.88
CA ILE A 333 -19.36 18.56 7.92
C ILE A 333 -19.07 18.01 6.53
N VAL A 334 -18.25 16.96 6.47
CA VAL A 334 -17.84 16.30 5.23
C VAL A 334 -18.16 14.80 5.30
N SER A 335 -18.23 14.15 4.15
CA SER A 335 -18.29 12.69 4.06
C SER A 335 -16.89 12.11 4.16
N ASP A 336 -16.66 11.20 5.09
CA ASP A 336 -15.39 10.48 5.18
C ASP A 336 -15.27 9.42 4.05
N ARG A 337 -14.12 8.73 3.98
CA ARG A 337 -13.88 7.70 2.95
C ARG A 337 -14.83 6.51 3.00
N TYR A 338 -15.58 6.35 4.10
CA TYR A 338 -16.60 5.31 4.30
C TYR A 338 -18.02 5.81 4.02
N GLY A 339 -18.15 7.06 3.53
CA GLY A 339 -19.44 7.69 3.29
C GLY A 339 -20.15 8.17 4.56
N ARG A 340 -19.49 8.17 5.73
CA ARG A 340 -20.07 8.63 7.00
C ARG A 340 -19.84 10.14 7.15
N LEU A 341 -20.83 10.83 7.71
CA LEU A 341 -20.66 12.24 8.07
C LEU A 341 -19.63 12.38 9.20
N ALA A 342 -18.70 13.28 9.03
CA ALA A 342 -17.67 13.60 9.99
C ALA A 342 -17.36 15.10 9.99
N PRO A 343 -16.87 15.67 11.10
CA PRO A 343 -16.34 17.02 11.09
C PRO A 343 -15.20 17.14 10.09
N LYS A 344 -15.16 18.24 9.35
CA LYS A 344 -14.02 18.52 8.46
C LYS A 344 -12.73 18.65 9.30
N PRO A 345 -11.64 17.95 8.93
CA PRO A 345 -10.35 18.14 9.59
C PRO A 345 -9.88 19.59 9.53
N ALA A 346 -9.27 20.06 10.59
CA ALA A 346 -8.58 21.34 10.58
C ALA A 346 -7.19 21.19 9.97
N HIS A 347 -6.80 22.15 9.15
CA HIS A 347 -5.49 22.27 8.53
C HIS A 347 -4.94 23.66 8.79
N GLY A 348 -3.69 23.74 9.24
CA GLY A 348 -3.01 25.01 9.45
C GLY A 348 -1.56 24.94 9.01
N THR A 349 -1.10 26.01 8.35
CA THR A 349 0.29 26.18 7.93
C THR A 349 0.84 27.43 8.59
N ALA A 350 2.04 27.33 9.17
CA ALA A 350 2.76 28.45 9.74
C ALA A 350 4.16 28.56 9.11
N ASN A 351 4.48 29.76 8.63
CA ASN A 351 5.83 30.08 8.16
C ASN A 351 6.60 30.68 9.35
N LEU A 352 7.77 30.13 9.64
CA LEU A 352 8.59 30.57 10.78
C LEU A 352 9.38 31.87 10.51
N GLY A 353 9.44 32.31 9.24
CA GLY A 353 10.19 33.48 8.82
C GLY A 353 11.72 33.31 8.88
N ARG A 354 12.19 32.16 9.30
CA ARG A 354 13.61 31.76 9.34
C ARG A 354 13.73 30.25 9.35
N TYR A 355 14.81 29.74 8.86
CA TYR A 355 15.15 28.31 8.99
C TYR A 355 15.55 27.99 10.44
N SER A 356 14.96 26.96 11.01
CA SER A 356 15.21 26.54 12.39
C SER A 356 15.10 25.02 12.53
N SER A 357 15.84 24.48 13.49
CA SER A 357 15.69 23.12 14.04
C SER A 357 15.48 23.20 15.56
N SER A 358 14.92 24.29 16.06
CA SER A 358 14.67 24.54 17.49
C SER A 358 13.18 24.83 17.71
N THR A 359 12.64 24.28 18.79
CA THR A 359 11.26 24.55 19.29
C THR A 359 11.12 25.97 19.81
#